data_40a841f139b641909df8bf600ced57e1
#
_entry.id   40a841f139b641909df8bf600ced57e1
#
_cell.length_a   1.000
_cell.length_b   1.000
_cell.length_c   1.000
_cell.angle_alpha   90.00
_cell.angle_beta   90.00
_cell.angle_gamma   90.00
#
_symmetry.space_group_name_H-M   'P 1'
#
loop_
_entity.id
_entity.type
_entity.pdbx_description
1 polymer ?
#
loop_
_entity_poly.entity_id
_entity_poly.type
_entity_poly.pdbx_seq_one_letter_code
_entity_poly.pdbx_strand_id
1 'polypeptide(L)'
;MSGELTGASGGADGGHDGRAGGAASVDWAAVASRFGLPGFEGPWVVLHTRSRQEKALSEDLQKLGIPHFLPLYTTVRYYNGRKAKVRLPLFPSYVFLRGTLEQAYRAEKTRRLVGIIKVPDPTQLSWELRNLALALFRNATMNPYPGIVRGARVEVVAGPFAGLQGVVVDRTALDRVHLQVGMLGVGVLLEVDAGVVRLVES
;
A
#
# COMPACT_ATOMS: atom_id res chain seq x y z
N MET A 1 29.99 -67.89 35.20
CA MET A 1 31.02 -66.87 35.17
C MET A 1 30.44 -65.67 34.42
N SER A 2 30.34 -64.61 35.18
CA SER A 2 30.44 -63.17 34.77
C SER A 2 29.53 -62.74 33.65
N GLY A 3 28.59 -61.94 33.84
CA GLY A 3 28.53 -60.63 34.46
C GLY A 3 28.20 -59.69 33.35
N GLU A 4 27.28 -58.99 33.46
CA GLU A 4 27.21 -57.54 33.61
C GLU A 4 26.00 -56.89 33.01
N LEU A 5 25.34 -56.20 33.86
CA LEU A 5 24.28 -55.24 33.65
C LEU A 5 24.87 -53.91 33.13
N THR A 6 24.22 -53.26 32.20
CA THR A 6 24.31 -51.79 32.11
C THR A 6 23.02 -51.19 31.70
N GLY A 7 22.61 -50.25 32.50
CA GLY A 7 21.37 -49.53 32.42
C GLY A 7 21.32 -48.48 31.31
N ALA A 8 20.11 -48.28 30.83
CA ALA A 8 19.76 -47.20 29.91
C ALA A 8 19.15 -46.05 30.69
N SER A 9 19.81 -44.89 30.71
CA SER A 9 19.22 -43.64 31.14
C SER A 9 18.64 -42.93 29.91
N GLY A 10 17.33 -42.77 29.93
CA GLY A 10 16.61 -41.96 28.93
C GLY A 10 16.83 -40.47 29.16
N GLY A 11 17.37 -39.81 28.18
CA GLY A 11 17.33 -38.35 28.04
C GLY A 11 16.20 -37.96 27.11
N ALA A 12 15.12 -37.47 27.68
CA ALA A 12 14.08 -36.80 26.88
C ALA A 12 14.57 -35.40 26.53
N ASP A 13 15.07 -35.26 25.32
CA ASP A 13 15.34 -33.93 24.73
C ASP A 13 14.04 -33.37 24.17
N GLY A 14 13.47 -32.40 24.89
CA GLY A 14 12.31 -31.65 24.49
C GLY A 14 12.67 -30.66 23.37
N GLY A 15 12.57 -31.12 22.14
CA GLY A 15 12.67 -30.27 20.98
C GLY A 15 11.61 -29.16 21.06
N HIS A 16 12.05 -27.99 21.46
CA HIS A 16 11.28 -26.76 21.39
C HIS A 16 11.16 -26.36 19.91
N ASP A 17 10.13 -26.87 19.27
CA ASP A 17 9.79 -26.53 17.88
C ASP A 17 9.33 -25.07 17.82
N GLY A 18 10.31 -24.19 17.74
CA GLY A 18 10.12 -22.76 17.49
C GLY A 18 9.52 -22.58 16.10
N ARG A 19 8.21 -22.76 15.99
CA ARG A 19 7.46 -22.27 14.84
C ARG A 19 7.64 -20.76 14.78
N ALA A 20 8.71 -20.32 14.11
CA ALA A 20 8.78 -19.00 13.53
C ALA A 20 7.57 -18.89 12.60
N GLY A 21 6.54 -18.18 13.04
CA GLY A 21 5.40 -17.83 12.21
C GLY A 21 5.93 -17.05 11.02
N GLY A 22 6.15 -17.73 9.89
CA GLY A 22 6.53 -17.12 8.64
C GLY A 22 5.50 -16.05 8.31
N ALA A 23 5.93 -14.80 8.25
CA ALA A 23 5.08 -13.71 7.74
C ALA A 23 4.54 -14.18 6.38
N ALA A 24 3.21 -14.29 6.26
CA ALA A 24 2.59 -14.72 5.02
C ALA A 24 3.09 -13.80 3.91
N SER A 25 3.83 -14.36 2.95
CA SER A 25 4.37 -13.59 1.85
C SER A 25 3.22 -12.95 1.07
N VAL A 26 3.32 -11.64 0.83
CA VAL A 26 2.31 -10.91 0.06
C VAL A 26 2.44 -11.30 -1.41
N ASP A 27 1.36 -11.76 -2.02
CA ASP A 27 1.30 -11.93 -3.47
C ASP A 27 1.14 -10.57 -4.16
N TRP A 28 2.26 -9.93 -4.43
CA TRP A 28 2.32 -8.62 -5.09
C TRP A 28 1.81 -8.65 -6.53
N ALA A 29 1.87 -9.79 -7.20
CA ALA A 29 1.33 -9.94 -8.55
C ALA A 29 -0.20 -9.90 -8.53
N ALA A 30 -0.84 -10.59 -7.59
CA ALA A 30 -2.29 -10.51 -7.41
C ALA A 30 -2.74 -9.09 -7.01
N VAL A 31 -1.99 -8.42 -6.11
CA VAL A 31 -2.28 -7.03 -5.73
C VAL A 31 -2.20 -6.11 -6.95
N ALA A 32 -1.13 -6.17 -7.74
CA ALA A 32 -0.96 -5.34 -8.92
C ALA A 32 -2.06 -5.60 -9.97
N SER A 33 -2.34 -6.87 -10.26
CA SER A 33 -3.37 -7.29 -11.23
C SER A 33 -4.76 -6.76 -10.86
N ARG A 34 -5.10 -6.71 -9.58
CA ARG A 34 -6.38 -6.14 -9.08
C ARG A 34 -6.60 -4.70 -9.53
N PHE A 35 -5.52 -3.95 -9.74
CA PHE A 35 -5.55 -2.55 -10.17
C PHE A 35 -5.17 -2.34 -11.64
N GLY A 36 -5.07 -3.43 -12.43
CA GLY A 36 -4.69 -3.37 -13.84
C GLY A 36 -3.24 -2.96 -14.07
N LEU A 37 -2.37 -3.20 -13.09
CA LEU A 37 -0.95 -2.91 -13.17
C LEU A 37 -0.15 -4.15 -13.57
N PRO A 38 0.89 -4.01 -14.41
CA PRO A 38 1.83 -5.10 -14.71
C PRO A 38 2.73 -5.45 -13.52
N GLY A 39 2.78 -4.59 -12.52
CA GLY A 39 3.60 -4.65 -11.32
C GLY A 39 3.82 -3.26 -10.75
N PHE A 40 4.49 -3.16 -9.60
CA PHE A 40 4.80 -1.87 -8.99
C PHE A 40 6.19 -1.37 -9.40
N GLU A 41 7.12 -2.28 -9.71
CA GLU A 41 8.49 -1.92 -10.06
C GLU A 41 8.58 -1.29 -11.46
N GLY A 42 9.38 -0.22 -11.60
CA GLY A 42 9.73 0.45 -12.84
C GLY A 42 9.27 1.93 -12.91
N PRO A 43 9.22 2.54 -14.10
CA PRO A 43 9.00 3.97 -14.21
C PRO A 43 7.58 4.36 -13.81
N TRP A 44 7.49 5.43 -13.06
CA TRP A 44 6.25 6.09 -12.67
C TRP A 44 6.26 7.54 -13.11
N VAL A 45 5.09 8.03 -13.49
CA VAL A 45 4.85 9.44 -13.79
C VAL A 45 3.56 9.84 -13.08
N VAL A 46 3.56 11.01 -12.43
CA VAL A 46 2.35 11.52 -11.79
C VAL A 46 1.65 12.50 -12.74
N LEU A 47 0.39 12.22 -12.99
CA LEU A 47 -0.46 13.05 -13.82
C LEU A 47 -1.28 13.98 -12.92
N HIS A 48 -1.05 15.29 -13.03
CA HIS A 48 -1.87 16.31 -12.36
C HIS A 48 -3.08 16.63 -13.22
N THR A 49 -4.26 16.30 -12.72
CA THR A 49 -5.52 16.47 -13.46
C THR A 49 -6.18 17.80 -13.14
N ARG A 50 -7.06 18.24 -14.03
CA ARG A 50 -8.05 19.24 -13.66
C ARG A 50 -8.97 18.69 -12.58
N SER A 51 -9.55 19.58 -11.77
CA SER A 51 -10.43 19.19 -10.67
C SER A 51 -11.55 18.25 -11.14
N ARG A 52 -11.74 17.16 -10.39
CA ARG A 52 -12.76 16.12 -10.63
C ARG A 52 -12.64 15.39 -11.97
N GLN A 53 -11.48 15.41 -12.61
CA GLN A 53 -11.23 14.69 -13.86
C GLN A 53 -10.48 13.36 -13.67
N GLU A 54 -10.16 12.98 -12.46
CA GLU A 54 -9.33 11.80 -12.14
C GLU A 54 -9.94 10.52 -12.71
N LYS A 55 -11.24 10.29 -12.47
CA LYS A 55 -11.93 9.09 -12.95
C LYS A 55 -12.09 9.08 -14.46
N ALA A 56 -12.46 10.21 -15.04
CA ALA A 56 -12.59 10.34 -16.47
C ALA A 56 -11.23 10.17 -17.17
N LEU A 57 -10.14 10.67 -16.58
CA LEU A 57 -8.80 10.41 -17.08
C LEU A 57 -8.45 8.92 -16.98
N SER A 58 -8.77 8.27 -15.85
CA SER A 58 -8.56 6.84 -15.68
C SER A 58 -9.27 6.00 -16.76
N GLU A 59 -10.50 6.34 -17.10
CA GLU A 59 -11.24 5.70 -18.20
C GLU A 59 -10.57 5.90 -19.55
N ASP A 60 -10.08 7.11 -19.82
CA ASP A 60 -9.38 7.40 -21.06
C ASP A 60 -8.03 6.67 -21.15
N LEU A 61 -7.27 6.61 -20.05
CA LEU A 61 -6.03 5.84 -19.98
C LEU A 61 -6.26 4.35 -20.20
N GLN A 62 -7.35 3.80 -19.66
CA GLN A 62 -7.75 2.42 -19.86
C GLN A 62 -8.03 2.14 -21.36
N LYS A 63 -8.75 3.03 -22.05
CA LYS A 63 -9.01 2.92 -23.49
C LYS A 63 -7.72 2.99 -24.31
N LEU A 64 -6.74 3.77 -23.85
CA LEU A 64 -5.42 3.89 -24.48
C LEU A 64 -4.48 2.72 -24.16
N GLY A 65 -4.89 1.77 -23.31
CA GLY A 65 -4.05 0.66 -22.86
C GLY A 65 -2.86 1.10 -22.00
N ILE A 66 -2.97 2.25 -21.32
CA ILE A 66 -1.89 2.81 -20.49
C ILE A 66 -2.12 2.37 -19.03
N PRO A 67 -1.22 1.56 -18.45
CA PRO A 67 -1.33 1.16 -17.06
C PRO A 67 -1.26 2.37 -16.13
N HIS A 68 -2.17 2.44 -15.18
CA HIS A 68 -2.25 3.55 -14.24
C HIS A 68 -2.90 3.11 -12.93
N PHE A 69 -2.65 3.84 -11.88
CA PHE A 69 -3.23 3.62 -10.56
C PHE A 69 -3.97 4.87 -10.09
N LEU A 70 -5.26 4.72 -9.86
CA LEU A 70 -6.11 5.72 -9.24
C LEU A 70 -6.65 5.12 -7.93
N PRO A 71 -5.99 5.36 -6.79
CA PRO A 71 -6.47 4.88 -5.52
C PRO A 71 -7.77 5.60 -5.13
N LEU A 72 -8.83 4.80 -4.92
CA LEU A 72 -10.15 5.29 -4.55
C LEU A 72 -10.54 4.73 -3.20
N TYR A 73 -11.08 5.57 -2.31
CA TYR A 73 -11.72 5.14 -1.07
C TYR A 73 -13.23 5.32 -1.15
N THR A 74 -13.96 4.52 -0.37
CA THR A 74 -15.40 4.60 -0.28
C THR A 74 -15.80 5.41 0.95
N THR A 75 -16.66 6.40 0.75
CA THR A 75 -17.25 7.19 1.85
C THR A 75 -18.75 7.28 1.67
N VAL A 76 -19.44 7.65 2.75
CA VAL A 76 -20.89 7.88 2.72
C VAL A 76 -21.14 9.37 2.64
N ARG A 77 -21.93 9.78 1.67
CA ARG A 77 -22.44 11.15 1.56
C ARG A 77 -23.96 11.18 1.60
N TYR A 78 -24.48 12.28 2.11
CA TYR A 78 -25.92 12.51 2.17
C TYR A 78 -26.30 13.50 1.07
N TYR A 79 -27.23 13.07 0.20
CA TYR A 79 -27.82 13.91 -0.84
C TYR A 79 -29.34 13.95 -0.59
N ASN A 80 -29.86 15.13 -0.33
CA ASN A 80 -31.32 15.33 -0.06
C ASN A 80 -31.85 14.32 0.97
N GLY A 81 -31.14 14.12 2.09
CA GLY A 81 -31.51 13.18 3.15
C GLY A 81 -31.25 11.70 2.85
N ARG A 82 -30.81 11.33 1.66
CA ARG A 82 -30.50 9.94 1.28
C ARG A 82 -29.01 9.65 1.41
N LYS A 83 -28.69 8.52 2.03
CA LYS A 83 -27.31 8.01 2.09
C LYS A 83 -26.89 7.45 0.74
N ALA A 84 -25.74 7.88 0.23
CA ALA A 84 -25.13 7.32 -0.95
C ALA A 84 -23.67 6.93 -0.65
N LYS A 85 -23.27 5.71 -1.01
CA LYS A 85 -21.86 5.29 -1.01
C LYS A 85 -21.20 5.86 -2.27
N VAL A 86 -20.17 6.68 -2.07
CA VAL A 86 -19.42 7.28 -3.17
C VAL A 86 -17.95 6.88 -3.08
N ARG A 87 -17.35 6.64 -4.24
CA ARG A 87 -15.91 6.39 -4.35
C ARG A 87 -15.21 7.69 -4.74
N LEU A 88 -14.28 8.14 -3.92
CA LEU A 88 -13.52 9.38 -4.14
C LEU A 88 -12.04 9.06 -4.33
N PRO A 89 -11.31 9.85 -5.14
CA PRO A 89 -9.86 9.77 -5.20
C PRO A 89 -9.24 9.99 -3.82
N LEU A 90 -8.30 9.12 -3.45
CA LEU A 90 -7.54 9.25 -2.21
C LEU A 90 -6.62 10.47 -2.26
N PHE A 91 -6.11 10.77 -3.46
CA PHE A 91 -5.30 11.95 -3.78
C PHE A 91 -6.03 12.78 -4.85
N PRO A 92 -6.81 13.79 -4.46
CA PRO A 92 -7.53 14.64 -5.40
C PRO A 92 -6.57 15.29 -6.40
N SER A 93 -6.98 15.29 -7.67
CA SER A 93 -6.23 15.84 -8.82
C SER A 93 -4.97 15.05 -9.20
N TYR A 94 -4.75 13.82 -8.70
CA TYR A 94 -3.60 13.03 -9.10
C TYR A 94 -3.98 11.63 -9.59
N VAL A 95 -3.29 11.18 -10.64
CA VAL A 95 -3.35 9.81 -11.17
C VAL A 95 -1.90 9.34 -11.37
N PHE A 96 -1.59 8.15 -10.93
CA PHE A 96 -0.26 7.57 -11.06
C PHE A 96 -0.19 6.72 -12.31
N LEU A 97 0.57 7.16 -13.32
CA LEU A 97 0.79 6.42 -14.55
C LEU A 97 2.01 5.49 -14.36
N ARG A 98 1.82 4.21 -14.63
CA ARG A 98 2.89 3.21 -14.62
C ARG A 98 3.43 3.08 -16.04
N GLY A 99 4.51 3.80 -16.32
CA GLY A 99 5.05 3.87 -17.68
C GLY A 99 5.99 5.05 -17.90
N THR A 100 6.22 5.35 -19.17
CA THR A 100 7.17 6.36 -19.60
C THR A 100 6.56 7.76 -19.74
N LEU A 101 7.42 8.77 -19.85
CA LEU A 101 7.00 10.14 -20.17
C LEU A 101 6.28 10.22 -21.52
N GLU A 102 6.67 9.41 -22.49
CA GLU A 102 5.99 9.37 -23.80
C GLU A 102 4.52 8.95 -23.64
N GLN A 103 4.25 7.94 -22.82
CA GLN A 103 2.88 7.54 -22.49
C GLN A 103 2.12 8.65 -21.76
N ALA A 104 2.78 9.40 -20.89
CA ALA A 104 2.20 10.55 -20.20
C ALA A 104 1.84 11.67 -21.20
N TYR A 105 2.67 11.97 -22.21
CA TYR A 105 2.35 12.92 -23.27
C TYR A 105 1.17 12.44 -24.15
N ARG A 106 1.01 11.13 -24.34
CA ARG A 106 -0.20 10.62 -24.98
C ARG A 106 -1.46 10.90 -24.15
N ALA A 107 -1.34 10.89 -22.83
CA ALA A 107 -2.44 11.23 -21.93
C ALA A 107 -2.83 12.73 -22.00
N GLU A 108 -1.92 13.65 -22.35
CA GLU A 108 -2.26 15.07 -22.54
C GLU A 108 -3.32 15.29 -23.62
N LYS A 109 -3.36 14.42 -24.64
CA LYS A 109 -4.36 14.50 -25.72
C LYS A 109 -5.81 14.37 -25.21
N THR A 110 -6.00 13.84 -23.99
CA THR A 110 -7.32 13.77 -23.34
C THR A 110 -7.84 15.14 -22.89
N ARG A 111 -6.97 16.17 -22.84
CA ARG A 111 -7.26 17.53 -22.34
C ARG A 111 -7.72 17.59 -20.88
N ARG A 112 -7.46 16.53 -20.10
CA ARG A 112 -7.83 16.43 -18.68
C ARG A 112 -6.69 16.80 -17.74
N LEU A 113 -5.46 16.94 -18.26
CA LEU A 113 -4.29 17.26 -17.48
C LEU A 113 -4.11 18.77 -17.30
N VAL A 114 -3.56 19.14 -16.15
CA VAL A 114 -2.94 20.42 -15.85
C VAL A 114 -1.45 20.33 -16.13
N GLY A 115 -0.84 19.18 -15.84
CA GLY A 115 0.58 18.94 -16.02
C GLY A 115 1.01 17.51 -15.75
N ILE A 116 2.26 17.26 -16.08
CA ILE A 116 2.96 15.99 -15.87
C ILE A 116 4.08 16.24 -14.89
N ILE A 117 4.13 15.46 -13.82
CA ILE A 117 5.13 15.58 -12.76
C ILE A 117 6.09 14.40 -12.87
N LYS A 118 7.36 14.70 -13.10
CA LYS A 118 8.42 13.68 -13.05
C LYS A 118 8.64 13.21 -11.62
N VAL A 119 8.80 11.92 -11.46
CA VAL A 119 9.04 11.30 -10.16
C VAL A 119 10.53 11.34 -9.85
N PRO A 120 10.98 12.05 -8.81
CA PRO A 120 12.40 12.15 -8.47
C PRO A 120 12.97 10.83 -7.93
N ASP A 121 12.18 10.09 -7.17
CA ASP A 121 12.54 8.78 -6.64
C ASP A 121 11.45 7.73 -6.98
N PRO A 122 11.62 7.02 -8.11
CA PRO A 122 10.67 5.98 -8.52
C PRO A 122 10.62 4.80 -7.55
N THR A 123 11.71 4.48 -6.87
CA THR A 123 11.78 3.36 -5.93
C THR A 123 10.95 3.67 -4.69
N GLN A 124 11.10 4.86 -4.14
CA GLN A 124 10.30 5.31 -3.00
C GLN A 124 8.82 5.37 -3.37
N LEU A 125 8.47 5.93 -4.53
CA LEU A 125 7.08 5.99 -4.97
C LEU A 125 6.49 4.58 -5.20
N SER A 126 7.24 3.66 -5.81
CA SER A 126 6.83 2.26 -5.95
C SER A 126 6.51 1.63 -4.60
N TRP A 127 7.36 1.84 -3.61
CA TRP A 127 7.16 1.34 -2.24
C TRP A 127 5.89 1.92 -1.60
N GLU A 128 5.68 3.23 -1.74
CA GLU A 128 4.50 3.92 -1.21
C GLU A 128 3.20 3.42 -1.86
N LEU A 129 3.18 3.35 -3.20
CA LEU A 129 1.99 2.94 -3.95
C LEU A 129 1.64 1.46 -3.74
N ARG A 130 2.63 0.56 -3.62
CA ARG A 130 2.34 -0.86 -3.37
C ARG A 130 1.71 -1.07 -1.99
N ASN A 131 2.16 -0.34 -0.96
CA ASN A 131 1.56 -0.43 0.37
C ASN A 131 0.12 0.12 0.38
N LEU A 132 -0.14 1.23 -0.31
CA LEU A 132 -1.49 1.74 -0.54
C LEU A 132 -2.37 0.72 -1.27
N ALA A 133 -1.84 0.11 -2.33
CA ALA A 133 -2.57 -0.90 -3.09
C ALA A 133 -2.89 -2.13 -2.23
N LEU A 134 -1.97 -2.57 -1.38
CA LEU A 134 -2.20 -3.68 -0.45
C LEU A 134 -3.33 -3.36 0.54
N ALA A 135 -3.31 -2.17 1.12
CA ALA A 135 -4.36 -1.73 2.03
C ALA A 135 -5.74 -1.69 1.34
N LEU A 136 -5.80 -1.15 0.12
CA LEU A 136 -7.02 -1.14 -0.70
C LEU A 136 -7.46 -2.56 -1.12
N PHE A 137 -6.51 -3.42 -1.49
CA PHE A 137 -6.78 -4.81 -1.86
C PHE A 137 -7.45 -5.59 -0.72
N ARG A 138 -7.01 -5.32 0.51
CA ARG A 138 -7.54 -5.92 1.74
C ARG A 138 -8.72 -5.15 2.34
N ASN A 139 -9.31 -4.21 1.59
CA ASN A 139 -10.46 -3.40 1.99
C ASN A 139 -10.24 -2.61 3.30
N ALA A 140 -9.05 -2.12 3.53
CA ALA A 140 -8.75 -1.30 4.69
C ALA A 140 -9.65 -0.06 4.75
N THR A 141 -10.14 0.26 5.94
CA THR A 141 -10.74 1.56 6.19
C THR A 141 -9.63 2.59 6.33
N MET A 142 -9.58 3.53 5.41
CA MET A 142 -8.54 4.56 5.37
C MET A 142 -9.17 5.94 5.46
N ASN A 143 -8.56 6.80 6.26
CA ASN A 143 -8.93 8.19 6.37
C ASN A 143 -7.87 9.06 5.70
N PRO A 144 -8.23 9.91 4.71
CA PRO A 144 -7.29 10.88 4.15
C PRO A 144 -6.65 11.74 5.24
N TYR A 145 -5.34 11.88 5.16
CA TYR A 145 -4.58 12.69 6.10
C TYR A 145 -3.81 13.77 5.34
N PRO A 146 -4.06 15.06 5.59
CA PRO A 146 -3.34 16.14 4.96
C PRO A 146 -1.96 16.31 5.61
N GLY A 147 -0.91 15.99 4.89
CA GLY A 147 0.45 16.18 5.36
C GLY A 147 1.34 14.94 5.27
N ILE A 148 2.62 15.16 5.52
CA ILE A 148 3.64 14.13 5.66
C ILE A 148 3.95 13.98 7.14
N VAL A 149 4.04 12.74 7.60
CA VAL A 149 4.55 12.44 8.94
C VAL A 149 5.96 11.89 8.85
N ARG A 150 6.81 12.33 9.79
CA ARG A 150 8.15 11.77 10.00
C ARG A 150 8.07 10.82 11.18
N GLY A 151 8.63 9.63 11.03
CA GLY A 151 8.63 8.64 12.09
C GLY A 151 9.33 7.36 11.69
N ALA A 152 9.22 6.35 12.53
CA ALA A 152 9.84 5.06 12.29
C ALA A 152 9.07 4.28 11.21
N ARG A 153 9.80 3.60 10.33
CA ARG A 153 9.21 2.60 9.43
C ARG A 153 8.77 1.39 10.23
N VAL A 154 7.60 0.90 9.90
CA VAL A 154 6.99 -0.26 10.56
C VAL A 154 6.43 -1.22 9.54
N GLU A 155 6.32 -2.48 9.95
CA GLU A 155 5.66 -3.53 9.21
C GLU A 155 4.57 -4.17 10.07
N VAL A 156 3.42 -4.42 9.50
CA VAL A 156 2.37 -5.23 10.10
C VAL A 156 2.71 -6.69 9.90
N VAL A 157 2.99 -7.41 10.99
CA VAL A 157 3.50 -8.80 10.95
C VAL A 157 2.41 -9.86 11.02
N ALA A 158 1.20 -9.52 11.41
CA ALA A 158 0.07 -10.45 11.51
C ALA A 158 -1.26 -9.79 11.17
N GLY A 159 -2.33 -10.60 11.10
CA GLY A 159 -3.68 -10.12 10.83
C GLY A 159 -3.94 -9.79 9.36
N PRO A 160 -5.07 -9.09 9.08
CA PRO A 160 -5.53 -8.85 7.71
C PRO A 160 -4.60 -7.95 6.89
N PHE A 161 -3.68 -7.22 7.52
CA PHE A 161 -2.74 -6.31 6.86
C PHE A 161 -1.28 -6.79 6.94
N ALA A 162 -1.03 -8.06 7.28
CA ALA A 162 0.32 -8.61 7.34
C ALA A 162 1.12 -8.34 6.06
N GLY A 163 2.38 -7.88 6.19
CA GLY A 163 3.25 -7.46 5.09
C GLY A 163 3.04 -6.02 4.61
N LEU A 164 2.07 -5.28 5.18
CA LEU A 164 1.93 -3.86 4.90
C LEU A 164 3.00 -3.08 5.67
N GLN A 165 3.64 -2.13 5.01
CA GLN A 165 4.63 -1.25 5.59
C GLN A 165 4.18 0.20 5.51
N GLY A 166 4.56 0.98 6.51
CA GLY A 166 4.21 2.39 6.58
C GLY A 166 5.09 3.12 7.58
N VAL A 167 4.63 4.28 8.05
CA VAL A 167 5.34 5.12 9.01
C VAL A 167 4.47 5.34 10.25
N VAL A 168 5.05 5.21 11.42
CA VAL A 168 4.43 5.55 12.71
C VAL A 168 5.17 6.73 13.34
N VAL A 169 4.44 7.75 13.73
CA VAL A 169 5.00 8.98 14.30
C VAL A 169 5.42 8.80 15.75
N ASP A 170 4.60 8.07 16.51
CA ASP A 170 4.75 7.89 17.95
C ASP A 170 4.65 6.41 18.29
N ARG A 171 5.59 5.92 19.11
CA ARG A 171 5.58 4.54 19.59
C ARG A 171 4.38 4.22 20.50
N THR A 172 3.78 5.22 21.12
CA THR A 172 2.57 5.07 21.93
C THR A 172 1.31 4.94 21.08
N ALA A 173 1.38 5.32 19.79
CA ALA A 173 0.32 5.24 18.81
C ALA A 173 0.63 4.22 17.71
N LEU A 174 1.23 3.07 18.06
CA LEU A 174 1.57 2.00 17.11
C LEU A 174 0.34 1.39 16.42
N ASP A 175 -0.85 1.67 16.91
CA ASP A 175 -2.14 1.31 16.31
C ASP A 175 -2.47 2.09 15.03
N ARG A 176 -1.65 3.10 14.67
CA ARG A 176 -1.90 3.97 13.52
C ARG A 176 -0.72 4.02 12.58
N VAL A 177 -0.89 3.39 11.43
CA VAL A 177 0.11 3.39 10.36
C VAL A 177 -0.25 4.40 9.30
N HIS A 178 0.69 5.30 8.99
CA HIS A 178 0.55 6.25 7.90
C HIS A 178 1.09 5.65 6.60
N LEU A 179 0.23 5.60 5.58
CA LEU A 179 0.61 5.33 4.22
C LEU A 179 0.65 6.66 3.48
N GLN A 180 1.82 7.09 3.06
CA GLN A 180 2.00 8.42 2.47
C GLN A 180 2.55 8.33 1.06
N VAL A 181 2.29 9.37 0.26
CA VAL A 181 2.97 9.64 -1.00
C VAL A 181 3.79 10.90 -0.80
N GLY A 182 5.06 10.73 -0.46
CA GLY A 182 5.95 11.78 0.02
C GLY A 182 6.08 12.95 -0.95
N MET A 183 6.20 12.66 -2.25
CA MET A 183 6.31 13.68 -3.29
C MET A 183 5.06 14.56 -3.46
N LEU A 184 3.88 14.09 -3.00
CA LEU A 184 2.63 14.86 -3.05
C LEU A 184 2.34 15.59 -1.74
N GLY A 185 3.08 15.31 -0.68
CA GLY A 185 2.86 15.91 0.63
C GLY A 185 1.58 15.45 1.32
N VAL A 186 1.05 14.29 0.96
CA VAL A 186 -0.23 13.77 1.47
C VAL A 186 -0.15 12.29 1.79
N GLY A 187 -1.04 11.81 2.63
CA GLY A 187 -1.10 10.41 3.02
C GLY A 187 -2.48 9.98 3.49
N VAL A 188 -2.55 8.80 4.03
CA VAL A 188 -3.73 8.23 4.67
C VAL A 188 -3.36 7.59 5.99
N LEU A 189 -4.29 7.59 6.91
CA LEU A 189 -4.17 6.94 8.19
C LEU A 189 -4.90 5.60 8.13
N LEU A 190 -4.21 4.54 8.52
CA LEU A 190 -4.75 3.20 8.70
C LEU A 190 -4.66 2.82 10.17
N GLU A 191 -5.76 2.38 10.76
CA GLU A 191 -5.77 1.82 12.10
C GLU A 191 -5.48 0.31 12.03
N VAL A 192 -4.54 -0.15 12.84
CA VAL A 192 -4.12 -1.55 12.97
C VAL A 192 -4.01 -1.91 14.46
N ASP A 193 -4.00 -3.18 14.77
CA ASP A 193 -3.72 -3.62 16.15
C ASP A 193 -2.24 -3.38 16.48
N ALA A 194 -1.97 -2.64 17.55
CA ALA A 194 -0.62 -2.32 17.99
C ALA A 194 0.24 -3.57 18.27
N GLY A 195 -0.37 -4.67 18.71
CA GLY A 195 0.32 -5.93 18.98
C GLY A 195 0.89 -6.62 17.74
N VAL A 196 0.47 -6.20 16.53
CA VAL A 196 0.94 -6.80 15.27
C VAL A 196 1.86 -5.88 14.48
N VAL A 197 2.34 -4.79 15.06
CA VAL A 197 3.22 -3.82 14.39
C VAL A 197 4.66 -3.99 14.88
N ARG A 198 5.61 -4.12 13.95
CA ARG A 198 7.04 -4.24 14.21
C ARG A 198 7.81 -3.11 13.54
N LEU A 199 8.82 -2.57 14.22
CA LEU A 199 9.78 -1.64 13.61
C LEU A 199 10.61 -2.37 12.55
N VAL A 200 10.77 -1.72 11.39
CA VAL A 200 11.69 -2.16 10.34
C VAL A 200 12.97 -1.33 10.49
N GLU A 201 14.09 -2.00 10.73
CA GLU A 201 15.40 -1.36 10.72
C GLU A 201 15.71 -0.87 9.29
N SER A 202 16.27 0.33 9.22
CA SER A 202 16.63 1.00 7.96
C SER A 202 17.95 0.49 7.42
#